data_1e4dc4c368f7ac0c66cd244e47e80b02
#
_entry.id   1e4dc4c368f7ac0c66cd244e47e80b02
#
_cell.length_a   1.000
_cell.length_b   1.000
_cell.length_c   1.000
_cell.angle_alpha   90.00
_cell.angle_beta   90.00
_cell.angle_gamma   90.00
#
_symmetry.space_group_name_H-M   'P 1'
#
loop_
_entity.id
_entity.type
_entity.pdbx_description
1 polymer ?
#
loop_
_entity_poly.entity_id
_entity_poly.type
_entity_poly.pdbx_seq_one_letter_code
_entity_poly.pdbx_strand_id
1 'polypeptide(L)'
;MKITLATFKTSSIARKIAALVSGLLVGFSLPPWGWWPLSIVGIAIFFALCNLSQNNRESFSLGTLFSIAWLSLGMMWMWWLTAPGYILAVILFSVLHGIAAVIANKFGNASIVRPIAHSLAEVLRFSLPFGGVPLAT
;
A
#
# COMPACT_ATOMS: atom_id res chain seq x y z
N MET A 1 -19.60 17.42 -5.85
CA MET A 1 -18.27 16.88 -6.23
C MET A 1 -17.09 17.81 -5.89
N LYS A 2 -17.19 19.13 -6.01
CA LYS A 2 -16.10 20.09 -5.67
C LYS A 2 -15.70 20.11 -4.19
N ILE A 3 -16.63 19.90 -3.26
CA ILE A 3 -16.37 19.92 -1.80
C ILE A 3 -15.48 18.75 -1.38
N THR A 4 -15.68 17.56 -1.93
CA THR A 4 -14.93 16.35 -1.59
C THR A 4 -13.44 16.47 -1.96
N LEU A 5 -13.14 17.00 -3.16
CA LEU A 5 -11.75 17.19 -3.61
C LEU A 5 -11.01 18.27 -2.80
N ALA A 6 -11.70 19.33 -2.39
CA ALA A 6 -11.12 20.37 -1.53
C ALA A 6 -10.78 19.81 -0.14
N THR A 7 -11.62 18.95 0.43
CA THR A 7 -11.40 18.32 1.73
C THR A 7 -10.18 17.40 1.70
N PHE A 8 -10.00 16.59 0.65
CA PHE A 8 -8.81 15.75 0.49
C PHE A 8 -7.51 16.55 0.32
N LYS A 9 -7.58 17.72 -0.29
CA LYS A 9 -6.42 18.59 -0.48
C LYS A 9 -5.92 19.21 0.82
N THR A 10 -6.80 19.42 1.79
CA THR A 10 -6.51 20.13 3.05
C THR A 10 -6.32 19.22 4.25
N SER A 11 -6.97 18.06 4.32
CA SER A 11 -6.94 17.17 5.49
C SER A 11 -5.99 15.98 5.32
N SER A 12 -4.92 15.95 6.11
CA SER A 12 -4.01 14.79 6.19
C SER A 12 -4.71 13.53 6.69
N ILE A 13 -5.67 13.65 7.60
CA ILE A 13 -6.45 12.52 8.14
C ILE A 13 -7.30 11.89 7.04
N ALA A 14 -8.01 12.71 6.25
CA ALA A 14 -8.82 12.20 5.15
C ALA A 14 -7.99 11.42 4.11
N ARG A 15 -6.76 11.89 3.80
CA ARG A 15 -5.84 11.17 2.91
C ARG A 15 -5.39 9.83 3.48
N LYS A 16 -5.12 9.75 4.78
CA LYS A 16 -4.75 8.49 5.47
C LYS A 16 -5.88 7.48 5.45
N ILE A 17 -7.11 7.92 5.74
CA ILE A 17 -8.30 7.05 5.65
C ILE A 17 -8.49 6.56 4.20
N ALA A 18 -8.36 7.45 3.23
CA ALA A 18 -8.48 7.07 1.82
C ALA A 18 -7.38 6.09 1.38
N ALA A 19 -6.16 6.19 1.94
CA ALA A 19 -5.08 5.23 1.70
C ALA A 19 -5.43 3.84 2.27
N LEU A 20 -6.00 3.76 3.48
CA LEU A 20 -6.50 2.50 4.03
C LEU A 20 -7.61 1.90 3.15
N VAL A 21 -8.60 2.70 2.75
CA VAL A 21 -9.68 2.25 1.87
C VAL A 21 -9.14 1.75 0.54
N SER A 22 -8.21 2.47 -0.07
CA SER A 22 -7.58 2.04 -1.33
C SER A 22 -6.82 0.71 -1.19
N GLY A 23 -6.14 0.51 -0.05
CA GLY A 23 -5.50 -0.78 0.27
C GLY A 23 -6.51 -1.91 0.46
N LEU A 24 -7.64 -1.67 1.13
CA LEU A 24 -8.71 -2.65 1.24
C LEU A 24 -9.29 -3.06 -0.12
N LEU A 25 -9.47 -2.10 -1.04
CA LEU A 25 -9.91 -2.41 -2.40
C LEU A 25 -8.94 -3.37 -3.11
N VAL A 26 -7.63 -3.15 -2.95
CA VAL A 26 -6.61 -4.07 -3.47
C VAL A 26 -6.70 -5.42 -2.75
N GLY A 27 -6.87 -5.45 -1.43
CA GLY A 27 -7.04 -6.68 -0.67
C GLY A 27 -8.23 -7.52 -1.13
N PHE A 28 -9.38 -6.89 -1.41
CA PHE A 28 -10.56 -7.58 -1.95
C PHE A 28 -10.41 -8.06 -3.40
N SER A 29 -9.40 -7.61 -4.12
CA SER A 29 -9.07 -8.14 -5.43
C SER A 29 -8.37 -9.49 -5.38
N LEU A 30 -7.83 -9.87 -4.22
CA LEU A 30 -7.14 -11.13 -3.98
C LEU A 30 -8.13 -12.26 -3.62
N PRO A 31 -7.74 -13.54 -3.75
CA PRO A 31 -8.50 -14.64 -3.22
C PRO A 31 -8.79 -14.48 -1.71
N PRO A 32 -9.95 -14.94 -1.20
CA PRO A 32 -11.00 -15.71 -1.89
C PRO A 32 -12.01 -14.85 -2.67
N TRP A 33 -11.97 -13.51 -2.57
CA TRP A 33 -13.00 -12.66 -3.19
C TRP A 33 -12.81 -12.51 -4.69
N GLY A 34 -11.57 -12.28 -5.15
CA GLY A 34 -11.22 -12.26 -6.58
C GLY A 34 -11.80 -11.08 -7.39
N TRP A 35 -12.18 -9.98 -6.74
CA TRP A 35 -12.77 -8.81 -7.39
C TRP A 35 -11.67 -7.94 -8.04
N TRP A 36 -10.97 -8.52 -9.02
CA TRP A 36 -9.79 -7.93 -9.64
C TRP A 36 -9.92 -6.46 -10.12
N PRO A 37 -11.10 -5.94 -10.58
CA PRO A 37 -11.17 -4.53 -10.99
C PRO A 37 -10.91 -3.57 -9.83
N LEU A 38 -11.15 -4.00 -8.58
CA LEU A 38 -10.90 -3.17 -7.39
C LEU A 38 -9.41 -2.86 -7.19
N SER A 39 -8.51 -3.72 -7.67
CA SER A 39 -7.06 -3.44 -7.60
C SER A 39 -6.68 -2.22 -8.44
N ILE A 40 -7.25 -2.10 -9.64
CA ILE A 40 -7.00 -0.97 -10.54
C ILE A 40 -7.47 0.33 -9.88
N VAL A 41 -8.70 0.32 -9.34
CA VAL A 41 -9.27 1.48 -8.65
C VAL A 41 -8.46 1.83 -7.39
N GLY A 42 -8.13 0.83 -6.57
CA GLY A 42 -7.36 1.02 -5.35
C GLY A 42 -5.97 1.61 -5.63
N ILE A 43 -5.22 1.06 -6.59
CA ILE A 43 -3.91 1.57 -6.97
C ILE A 43 -3.99 2.99 -7.54
N ALA A 44 -4.99 3.27 -8.39
CA ALA A 44 -5.19 4.60 -8.95
C ALA A 44 -5.47 5.65 -7.85
N ILE A 45 -6.33 5.33 -6.88
CA ILE A 45 -6.59 6.20 -5.72
C ILE A 45 -5.32 6.40 -4.91
N PHE A 46 -4.59 5.34 -4.60
CA PHE A 46 -3.35 5.42 -3.83
C PHE A 46 -2.31 6.31 -4.51
N PHE A 47 -2.09 6.17 -5.81
CA PHE A 47 -1.15 7.01 -6.54
C PHE A 47 -1.60 8.48 -6.60
N ALA A 48 -2.90 8.72 -6.74
CA ALA A 48 -3.46 10.07 -6.67
C ALA A 48 -3.23 10.72 -5.29
N LEU A 49 -3.41 9.97 -4.19
CA LEU A 49 -3.15 10.44 -2.83
C LEU A 49 -1.66 10.74 -2.60
N CYS A 50 -0.78 9.89 -3.11
CA CYS A 50 0.66 10.14 -3.02
C CYS A 50 1.10 11.41 -3.78
N ASN A 51 0.42 11.77 -4.88
CA ASN A 51 0.66 13.04 -5.58
C ASN A 51 0.26 14.26 -4.75
N LEU A 52 -0.65 14.10 -3.80
CA LEU A 52 -1.10 15.17 -2.90
C LEU A 52 -0.28 15.25 -1.61
N SER A 53 0.67 14.33 -1.40
CA SER A 53 1.49 14.33 -0.20
C SER A 53 2.44 15.52 -0.18
N GLN A 54 2.50 16.20 0.98
CA GLN A 54 3.25 17.45 1.14
C GLN A 54 4.68 17.23 1.63
N ASN A 55 4.95 16.08 2.24
CA ASN A 55 6.26 15.79 2.83
C ASN A 55 6.51 14.27 2.92
N ASN A 56 7.79 13.91 3.15
CA ASN A 56 8.21 12.51 3.22
C ASN A 56 7.53 11.70 4.34
N ARG A 57 7.19 12.35 5.47
CA ARG A 57 6.47 11.67 6.58
C ARG A 57 5.06 11.27 6.15
N GLU A 58 4.40 12.13 5.41
CA GLU A 58 3.07 11.83 4.89
C GLU A 58 3.14 10.75 3.83
N SER A 59 4.09 10.84 2.87
CA SER A 59 4.30 9.79 1.87
C SER A 59 4.55 8.43 2.51
N PHE A 60 5.42 8.38 3.52
CA PHE A 60 5.67 7.16 4.30
C PHE A 60 4.38 6.62 4.95
N SER A 61 3.63 7.49 5.61
CA SER A 61 2.38 7.12 6.27
C SER A 61 1.33 6.60 5.28
N LEU A 62 1.18 7.23 4.11
CA LEU A 62 0.25 6.79 3.07
C LEU A 62 0.64 5.42 2.50
N GLY A 63 1.93 5.21 2.17
CA GLY A 63 2.43 3.93 1.69
C GLY A 63 2.28 2.81 2.70
N THR A 64 2.61 3.07 3.97
CA THR A 64 2.47 2.09 5.04
C THR A 64 1.00 1.73 5.30
N LEU A 65 0.10 2.72 5.41
CA LEU A 65 -1.32 2.47 5.68
C LEU A 65 -2.01 1.74 4.52
N PHE A 66 -1.72 2.13 3.28
CA PHE A 66 -2.17 1.40 2.10
C PHE A 66 -1.78 -0.07 2.18
N SER A 67 -0.51 -0.33 2.48
CA SER A 67 0.03 -1.69 2.50
C SER A 67 -0.43 -2.51 3.70
N ILE A 68 -0.59 -1.92 4.88
CA ILE A 68 -1.21 -2.61 6.02
C ILE A 68 -2.59 -3.14 5.62
N ALA A 69 -3.39 -2.33 4.95
CA ALA A 69 -4.75 -2.72 4.61
C ALA A 69 -4.80 -3.91 3.62
N TRP A 70 -4.05 -3.88 2.52
CA TRP A 70 -4.09 -4.98 1.55
C TRP A 70 -3.31 -6.21 1.99
N LEU A 71 -2.16 -6.05 2.68
CA LEU A 71 -1.38 -7.18 3.20
C LEU A 71 -2.11 -7.91 4.32
N SER A 72 -2.85 -7.20 5.17
CA SER A 72 -3.66 -7.82 6.21
C SER A 72 -4.68 -8.81 5.63
N LEU A 73 -5.29 -8.48 4.51
CA LEU A 73 -6.21 -9.38 3.81
C LEU A 73 -5.46 -10.47 3.02
N GLY A 74 -4.42 -10.07 2.24
CA GLY A 74 -3.68 -10.99 1.39
C GLY A 74 -2.90 -12.05 2.15
N MET A 75 -2.45 -11.74 3.36
CA MET A 75 -1.68 -12.66 4.21
C MET A 75 -2.50 -13.27 5.35
N MET A 76 -3.83 -13.10 5.36
CA MET A 76 -4.69 -13.54 6.47
C MET A 76 -4.59 -15.07 6.74
N TRP A 77 -4.30 -15.88 5.74
CA TRP A 77 -4.07 -17.32 5.88
C TRP A 77 -2.91 -17.63 6.84
N MET A 78 -1.91 -16.74 6.94
CA MET A 78 -0.76 -16.92 7.81
C MET A 78 -1.11 -16.80 9.30
N TRP A 79 -2.23 -16.15 9.64
CA TRP A 79 -2.74 -16.08 11.02
C TRP A 79 -2.94 -17.47 11.64
N TRP A 80 -3.43 -18.42 10.86
CA TRP A 80 -3.68 -19.78 11.31
C TRP A 80 -2.41 -20.62 11.48
N LEU A 81 -1.30 -20.23 10.85
CA LEU A 81 0.00 -20.88 11.04
C LEU A 81 0.76 -20.28 12.23
N THR A 82 0.83 -18.95 12.28
CA THR A 82 1.57 -18.24 13.32
C THR A 82 1.08 -16.79 13.41
N ALA A 83 0.24 -16.49 14.41
CA ALA A 83 -0.28 -15.15 14.62
C ALA A 83 0.82 -14.09 14.85
N PRO A 84 1.86 -14.33 15.67
CA PRO A 84 2.96 -13.37 15.81
C PRO A 84 3.73 -13.14 14.50
N GLY A 85 3.96 -14.21 13.72
CA GLY A 85 4.63 -14.13 12.42
C GLY A 85 3.83 -13.32 11.41
N TYR A 86 2.50 -13.51 11.36
CA TYR A 86 1.61 -12.71 10.54
C TYR A 86 1.71 -11.20 10.85
N ILE A 87 1.61 -10.84 12.13
CA ILE A 87 1.67 -9.43 12.55
C ILE A 87 3.02 -8.82 12.16
N LEU A 88 4.12 -9.54 12.46
CA LEU A 88 5.47 -9.07 12.13
C LEU A 88 5.65 -8.89 10.61
N ALA A 89 5.20 -9.85 9.81
CA ALA A 89 5.30 -9.81 8.35
C ALA A 89 4.49 -8.64 7.77
N VAL A 90 3.23 -8.44 8.20
CA VAL A 90 2.41 -7.32 7.74
C VAL A 90 3.08 -5.98 8.07
N ILE A 91 3.61 -5.81 9.27
CA ILE A 91 4.31 -4.58 9.67
C ILE A 91 5.58 -4.38 8.83
N LEU A 92 6.44 -5.38 8.75
CA LEU A 92 7.72 -5.31 8.04
C LEU A 92 7.52 -4.94 6.56
N PHE A 93 6.64 -5.65 5.88
CA PHE A 93 6.40 -5.43 4.47
C PHE A 93 5.67 -4.10 4.20
N SER A 94 4.80 -3.66 5.12
CA SER A 94 4.17 -2.34 5.01
C SER A 94 5.19 -1.21 5.16
N VAL A 95 6.21 -1.37 5.99
CA VAL A 95 7.32 -0.41 6.10
C VAL A 95 8.11 -0.32 4.79
N LEU A 96 8.35 -1.45 4.09
CA LEU A 96 9.00 -1.42 2.77
C LEU A 96 8.22 -0.57 1.76
N HIS A 97 6.89 -0.69 1.71
CA HIS A 97 6.05 0.15 0.86
C HIS A 97 6.03 1.63 1.31
N GLY A 98 6.10 1.89 2.61
CA GLY A 98 6.28 3.24 3.14
C GLY A 98 7.59 3.87 2.65
N ILE A 99 8.69 3.11 2.67
CA ILE A 99 9.99 3.54 2.14
C ILE A 99 9.91 3.77 0.63
N ALA A 100 9.27 2.86 -0.12
CA ALA A 100 9.07 3.00 -1.56
C ALA A 100 8.30 4.29 -1.90
N ALA A 101 7.27 4.64 -1.13
CA ALA A 101 6.51 5.87 -1.31
C ALA A 101 7.38 7.12 -1.07
N VAL A 102 8.28 7.09 -0.08
CA VAL A 102 9.24 8.19 0.18
C VAL A 102 10.25 8.32 -0.95
N ILE A 103 10.81 7.20 -1.42
CA ILE A 103 11.75 7.19 -2.55
C ILE A 103 11.07 7.80 -3.78
N ALA A 104 9.88 7.33 -4.12
CA ALA A 104 9.13 7.84 -5.27
C ALA A 104 8.84 9.35 -5.16
N ASN A 105 8.56 9.85 -3.95
CA ASN A 105 8.33 11.28 -3.72
C ASN A 105 9.58 12.14 -3.93
N LYS A 106 10.77 11.61 -3.62
CA LYS A 106 12.05 12.32 -3.78
C LYS A 106 12.49 12.45 -5.23
N PHE A 107 12.19 11.48 -6.07
CA PHE A 107 12.69 11.44 -7.46
C PHE A 107 11.83 12.22 -8.47
N GLY A 108 10.75 12.86 -8.04
CA GLY A 108 10.04 13.89 -8.80
C GLY A 108 9.21 13.41 -10.01
N ASN A 109 9.54 12.32 -10.68
CA ASN A 109 8.75 11.77 -11.78
C ASN A 109 7.79 10.69 -11.26
N ALA A 110 6.73 11.16 -10.63
CA ALA A 110 5.77 10.30 -9.91
C ALA A 110 5.10 9.22 -10.80
N SER A 111 4.95 9.47 -12.09
CA SER A 111 4.25 8.54 -13.00
C SER A 111 5.04 7.26 -13.27
N ILE A 112 6.37 7.33 -13.30
CA ILE A 112 7.24 6.20 -13.63
C ILE A 112 7.91 5.65 -12.35
N VAL A 113 8.47 6.54 -11.54
CA VAL A 113 9.26 6.14 -10.35
C VAL A 113 8.38 5.45 -9.31
N ARG A 114 7.13 5.85 -9.16
CA ARG A 114 6.24 5.28 -8.16
C ARG A 114 5.88 3.82 -8.43
N PRO A 115 5.41 3.42 -9.62
CA PRO A 115 5.23 2.00 -9.93
C PRO A 115 6.51 1.19 -9.76
N ILE A 116 7.65 1.70 -10.23
CA ILE A 116 8.94 1.01 -10.11
C ILE A 116 9.32 0.81 -8.64
N ALA A 117 9.21 1.84 -7.79
CA ALA A 117 9.57 1.76 -6.38
C ALA A 117 8.70 0.72 -5.63
N HIS A 118 7.39 0.69 -5.90
CA HIS A 118 6.51 -0.30 -5.30
C HIS A 118 6.72 -1.71 -5.86
N SER A 119 7.00 -1.86 -7.16
CA SER A 119 7.37 -3.16 -7.73
C SER A 119 8.67 -3.68 -7.14
N LEU A 120 9.65 -2.80 -6.92
CA LEU A 120 10.91 -3.18 -6.26
C LEU A 120 10.67 -3.61 -4.80
N ALA A 121 9.79 -2.93 -4.07
CA ALA A 121 9.38 -3.36 -2.73
C ALA A 121 8.76 -4.76 -2.74
N GLU A 122 7.95 -5.09 -3.75
CA GLU A 122 7.41 -6.44 -3.93
C GLU A 122 8.51 -7.47 -4.24
N VAL A 123 9.45 -7.15 -5.12
CA VAL A 123 10.59 -8.04 -5.40
C VAL A 123 11.40 -8.30 -4.13
N LEU A 124 11.66 -7.27 -3.32
CA LEU A 124 12.34 -7.43 -2.05
C LEU A 124 11.53 -8.29 -1.07
N ARG A 125 10.21 -8.12 -1.03
CA ARG A 125 9.32 -8.94 -0.20
C ARG A 125 9.40 -10.42 -0.58
N PHE A 126 9.44 -10.74 -1.86
CA PHE A 126 9.60 -12.12 -2.35
C PHE A 126 10.99 -12.71 -2.06
N SER A 127 12.01 -11.86 -2.05
CA SER A 127 13.40 -12.29 -1.85
C SER A 127 13.80 -12.42 -0.38
N LEU A 128 13.15 -11.67 0.50
CA LEU A 128 13.45 -11.55 1.93
C LEU A 128 12.15 -11.67 2.76
N PRO A 129 12.18 -12.26 3.93
CA PRO A 129 13.18 -13.12 4.58
C PRO A 129 13.01 -14.62 4.29
N PHE A 130 12.01 -15.01 3.49
CA PHE A 130 11.57 -16.40 3.32
C PHE A 130 11.92 -17.02 1.94
N GLY A 131 12.87 -16.46 1.21
CA GLY A 131 13.46 -17.09 0.03
C GLY A 131 12.47 -17.45 -1.08
N GLY A 132 11.61 -16.52 -1.51
CA GLY A 132 10.75 -16.70 -2.68
C GLY A 132 9.40 -17.38 -2.42
N VAL A 133 8.98 -17.51 -1.15
CA VAL A 133 7.62 -17.98 -0.84
C VAL A 133 6.62 -16.84 -1.13
N PRO A 134 5.67 -17.04 -2.04
CA PRO A 134 4.62 -16.05 -2.29
C PRO A 134 3.68 -15.99 -1.07
N LEU A 135 3.86 -14.95 -0.25
CA LEU A 135 3.09 -14.81 0.99
C LEU A 135 1.73 -14.13 0.79
N ALA A 136 1.45 -13.60 -0.38
CA ALA A 136 0.19 -12.95 -0.73
C ALA A 136 -0.16 -13.22 -2.19
N THR A 137 -0.67 -14.39 -2.48
CA THR A 137 -1.31 -14.77 -3.75
C THR A 137 -2.51 -15.65 -3.46
#